data_180110a364ffee5e6fd61ef236658922
#
_entry.id   180110a364ffee5e6fd61ef236658922
#
_cell.length_a   1.000
_cell.length_b   1.000
_cell.length_c   1.000
_cell.angle_alpha   90.00
_cell.angle_beta   90.00
_cell.angle_gamma   90.00
#
_symmetry.space_group_name_H-M   'P 1'
#
loop_
_entity.id
_entity.type
_entity.pdbx_description
1 polymer ?
#
loop_
_entity_poly.entity_id
_entity_poly.type
_entity_poly.pdbx_seq_one_letter_code
_entity_poly.pdbx_strand_id
1 'polypeptide(L)'
;DAPSTLIPFEAIRGMDGAREADVVIGDKTLHVAAVHGTGNLRKFIERMRAENIHYDFIEVMACRGGCIGGGGQPRVKLPMADKAREARIASLYTRDSEVAIKSSCDNPDIQKLYAEFFEGKPLSHKAHHMLHTTFVNRAEDLGPNGACTPATCPTSVPNLKKAAEANN
;
A
#
# COMPACT_ATOMS: atom_id res chain seq x y z
N ASP A 1 -16.51 3.14 14.57
CA ASP A 1 -15.40 4.09 14.47
C ASP A 1 -14.23 3.55 15.27
N ALA A 2 -13.19 3.11 14.58
CA ALA A 2 -11.97 2.66 15.24
C ALA A 2 -11.24 3.89 15.81
N PRO A 3 -10.89 3.92 17.09
CA PRO A 3 -10.14 5.04 17.63
C PRO A 3 -8.78 5.16 16.93
N SER A 4 -8.36 6.40 16.65
CA SER A 4 -7.10 6.73 15.95
C SER A 4 -5.83 6.20 16.64
N THR A 5 -5.97 5.62 17.82
CA THR A 5 -4.91 5.05 18.65
C THR A 5 -4.74 3.53 18.51
N LEU A 6 -5.52 2.87 17.63
CA LEU A 6 -5.56 1.41 17.53
C LEU A 6 -4.28 0.77 16.99
N ILE A 7 -3.46 1.50 16.24
CA ILE A 7 -2.23 0.95 15.67
C ILE A 7 -1.06 1.75 16.21
N PRO A 8 -0.12 1.15 16.93
CA PRO A 8 1.15 1.80 17.22
C PRO A 8 1.91 1.97 15.91
N PHE A 9 1.66 3.07 15.21
CA PHE A 9 2.22 3.36 13.88
C PHE A 9 3.75 3.25 13.84
N GLU A 10 4.40 3.47 14.97
CA GLU A 10 5.85 3.31 15.10
C GLU A 10 6.31 1.85 14.95
N ALA A 11 5.50 0.89 15.37
CA ALA A 11 5.86 -0.53 15.31
C ALA A 11 5.90 -1.09 13.88
N ILE A 12 5.09 -0.53 12.96
CA ILE A 12 4.99 -1.04 11.57
C ILE A 12 5.62 -0.13 10.52
N ARG A 13 6.25 0.98 10.92
CA ARG A 13 6.94 1.91 10.01
C ARG A 13 8.44 1.95 10.27
N GLY A 14 9.22 2.14 9.23
CA GLY A 14 10.69 2.26 9.31
C GLY A 14 11.41 1.67 8.12
N MET A 15 12.73 1.56 8.20
CA MET A 15 13.59 1.10 7.10
C MET A 15 13.99 -0.38 7.20
N ASP A 16 13.51 -1.13 8.19
CA ASP A 16 13.96 -2.50 8.51
C ASP A 16 13.46 -3.56 7.53
N GLY A 17 12.64 -3.19 6.57
CA GLY A 17 12.17 -4.07 5.51
C GLY A 17 10.89 -4.85 5.83
N ALA A 18 10.73 -5.34 7.04
CA ALA A 18 9.51 -5.97 7.54
C ALA A 18 9.29 -5.56 8.99
N ARG A 19 8.06 -5.23 9.35
CA ARG A 19 7.63 -4.92 10.70
C ARG A 19 6.32 -5.61 11.01
N GLU A 20 6.17 -6.02 12.26
CA GLU A 20 5.06 -6.81 12.75
C GLU A 20 4.44 -6.12 13.97
N ALA A 21 3.14 -6.26 14.12
CA ALA A 21 2.42 -5.73 15.27
C ALA A 21 1.15 -6.55 15.54
N ASP A 22 0.75 -6.57 16.78
CA ASP A 22 -0.56 -7.07 17.20
C ASP A 22 -1.52 -5.89 17.37
N VAL A 23 -2.67 -5.97 16.72
CA VAL A 23 -3.72 -4.94 16.75
C VAL A 23 -4.94 -5.52 17.42
N VAL A 24 -5.35 -4.90 18.52
CA VAL A 24 -6.55 -5.32 19.26
C VAL A 24 -7.76 -4.53 18.78
N ILE A 25 -8.77 -5.26 18.25
CA ILE A 25 -10.04 -4.68 17.80
C ILE A 25 -11.18 -5.38 18.54
N GLY A 26 -11.75 -4.72 19.53
CA GLY A 26 -12.75 -5.30 20.42
C GLY A 26 -12.15 -6.46 21.21
N ASP A 27 -12.68 -7.65 21.01
CA ASP A 27 -12.24 -8.92 21.63
C ASP A 27 -11.23 -9.72 20.79
N LYS A 28 -10.85 -9.20 19.62
CA LYS A 28 -9.94 -9.88 18.68
C LYS A 28 -8.58 -9.22 18.66
N THR A 29 -7.54 -10.03 18.69
CA THR A 29 -6.16 -9.61 18.39
C THR A 29 -5.82 -10.06 16.98
N LEU A 30 -5.45 -9.11 16.12
CA LEU A 30 -5.02 -9.36 14.74
C LEU A 30 -3.51 -9.27 14.67
N HIS A 31 -2.88 -10.29 14.13
CA HIS A 31 -1.44 -10.30 13.84
C HIS A 31 -1.20 -9.71 12.45
N VAL A 32 -0.54 -8.56 12.38
CA VAL A 32 -0.35 -7.81 11.13
C VAL A 32 1.11 -7.56 10.82
N ALA A 33 1.43 -7.46 9.53
CA ALA A 33 2.77 -7.14 9.07
C ALA A 33 2.75 -6.08 7.96
N ALA A 34 3.81 -5.25 7.92
CA ALA A 34 4.08 -4.33 6.82
C ALA A 34 5.47 -4.63 6.26
N VAL A 35 5.55 -4.92 4.96
CA VAL A 35 6.79 -5.32 4.29
C VAL A 35 7.06 -4.41 3.11
N HIS A 36 8.27 -3.88 3.01
CA HIS A 36 8.66 -3.05 1.88
C HIS A 36 9.94 -3.53 1.19
N GLY A 37 9.94 -3.42 -0.14
CA GLY A 37 11.00 -3.94 -1.00
C GLY A 37 10.83 -5.42 -1.32
N THR A 38 10.85 -5.76 -2.61
CA THR A 38 10.59 -7.12 -3.10
C THR A 38 11.57 -8.18 -2.58
N GLY A 39 12.83 -7.79 -2.35
CA GLY A 39 13.83 -8.68 -1.74
C GLY A 39 13.51 -9.03 -0.28
N ASN A 40 13.00 -8.06 0.49
CA ASN A 40 12.55 -8.28 1.86
C ASN A 40 11.29 -9.13 1.89
N LEU A 41 10.36 -8.90 0.96
CA LEU A 41 9.15 -9.71 0.82
C LEU A 41 9.47 -11.18 0.60
N ARG A 42 10.45 -11.50 -0.26
CA ARG A 42 10.88 -12.90 -0.46
C ARG A 42 11.33 -13.54 0.84
N LYS A 43 12.25 -12.89 1.57
CA LYS A 43 12.74 -13.38 2.87
C LYS A 43 11.62 -13.53 3.90
N PHE A 44 10.67 -12.57 3.91
CA PHE A 44 9.51 -12.61 4.80
C PHE A 44 8.63 -13.83 4.52
N ILE A 45 8.31 -14.11 3.24
CA ILE A 45 7.52 -15.27 2.84
C ILE A 45 8.25 -16.58 3.17
N GLU A 46 9.56 -16.66 2.92
CA GLU A 46 10.37 -17.83 3.25
C GLU A 46 10.35 -18.12 4.76
N ARG A 47 10.54 -17.08 5.59
CA ARG A 47 10.41 -17.20 7.05
C ARG A 47 9.01 -17.63 7.47
N MET A 48 7.98 -16.97 6.98
CA MET A 48 6.57 -17.27 7.29
C MET A 48 6.25 -18.75 7.02
N ARG A 49 6.74 -19.30 5.90
CA ARG A 49 6.57 -20.71 5.55
C ARG A 49 7.38 -21.66 6.42
N ALA A 50 8.65 -21.32 6.70
CA ALA A 50 9.56 -22.16 7.49
C ALA A 50 9.11 -22.28 8.96
N GLU A 51 8.60 -21.18 9.53
CA GLU A 51 8.18 -21.08 10.92
C GLU A 51 6.67 -21.29 11.10
N ASN A 52 5.92 -21.52 10.00
CA ASN A 52 4.47 -21.67 9.98
C ASN A 52 3.72 -20.53 10.69
N ILE A 53 4.19 -19.27 10.47
CA ILE A 53 3.58 -18.08 11.06
C ILE A 53 2.34 -17.69 10.24
N HIS A 54 1.25 -17.39 10.94
CA HIS A 54 0.03 -16.86 10.35
C HIS A 54 -0.09 -15.37 10.62
N TYR A 55 -0.48 -14.60 9.59
CA TYR A 55 -0.84 -13.19 9.71
C TYR A 55 -2.26 -13.00 9.20
N ASP A 56 -3.04 -12.19 9.92
CA ASP A 56 -4.39 -11.80 9.53
C ASP A 56 -4.36 -10.76 8.40
N PHE A 57 -3.32 -9.92 8.38
CA PHE A 57 -3.14 -8.91 7.34
C PHE A 57 -1.65 -8.65 7.06
N ILE A 58 -1.30 -8.59 5.78
CA ILE A 58 0.05 -8.25 5.34
C ILE A 58 -0.01 -7.11 4.32
N GLU A 59 0.54 -5.95 4.66
CA GLU A 59 0.75 -4.87 3.71
C GLU A 59 2.07 -5.08 2.95
N VAL A 60 2.01 -5.06 1.64
CA VAL A 60 3.20 -5.23 0.78
C VAL A 60 3.43 -3.99 -0.06
N MET A 61 4.60 -3.39 0.09
CA MET A 61 5.06 -2.24 -0.68
C MET A 61 6.27 -2.62 -1.52
N ALA A 62 6.20 -2.47 -2.83
CA ALA A 62 7.30 -2.86 -3.74
C ALA A 62 8.57 -2.01 -3.54
N CYS A 63 8.41 -0.72 -3.24
CA CYS A 63 9.52 0.21 -3.07
C CYS A 63 10.16 0.10 -1.70
N ARG A 64 11.50 0.18 -1.62
CA ARG A 64 12.22 0.27 -0.36
C ARG A 64 11.83 1.54 0.40
N GLY A 65 11.42 1.40 1.64
CA GLY A 65 10.89 2.48 2.48
C GLY A 65 9.43 2.82 2.22
N GLY A 66 8.74 2.06 1.34
CA GLY A 66 7.36 2.34 0.96
C GLY A 66 7.24 3.55 0.01
N CYS A 67 6.17 4.31 0.13
CA CYS A 67 5.85 5.44 -0.78
C CYS A 67 6.89 6.56 -0.77
N ILE A 68 7.63 6.75 0.31
CA ILE A 68 8.73 7.71 0.41
C ILE A 68 9.94 7.38 -0.49
N GLY A 69 10.03 6.15 -0.96
CA GLY A 69 11.04 5.69 -1.90
C GLY A 69 10.52 5.46 -3.33
N GLY A 70 9.24 5.74 -3.56
CA GLY A 70 8.56 5.47 -4.83
C GLY A 70 8.77 6.51 -5.92
N GLY A 71 8.14 6.27 -7.06
CA GLY A 71 8.12 7.20 -8.19
C GLY A 71 7.48 8.54 -7.82
N GLY A 72 7.97 9.63 -8.41
CA GLY A 72 7.55 10.98 -8.06
C GLY A 72 8.34 11.62 -6.91
N GLN A 73 9.06 10.85 -6.12
CA GLN A 73 9.98 11.41 -5.14
C GLN A 73 11.27 11.93 -5.81
N PRO A 74 11.86 13.03 -5.31
CA PRO A 74 13.12 13.54 -5.83
C PRO A 74 14.20 12.46 -5.81
N ARG A 75 14.90 12.29 -6.93
CA ARG A 75 15.98 11.31 -7.04
C ARG A 75 17.19 11.73 -6.21
N VAL A 76 17.73 10.79 -5.48
CA VAL A 76 18.94 10.97 -4.68
C VAL A 76 19.96 9.92 -5.10
N LYS A 77 21.22 10.33 -5.24
CA LYS A 77 22.32 9.43 -5.59
C LYS A 77 22.55 8.39 -4.49
N LEU A 78 22.82 7.14 -4.87
CA LEU A 78 23.42 6.18 -3.97
C LEU A 78 24.81 6.68 -3.53
N PRO A 79 25.22 6.61 -2.27
CA PRO A 79 24.66 5.89 -1.12
C PRO A 79 23.72 6.72 -0.24
N MET A 80 23.36 7.96 -0.61
CA MET A 80 22.55 8.87 0.21
C MET A 80 21.05 8.53 0.22
N ALA A 81 20.62 7.53 -0.54
CA ALA A 81 19.22 7.25 -0.75
C ALA A 81 18.45 6.85 0.54
N ASP A 82 19.06 6.05 1.41
CA ASP A 82 18.41 5.65 2.66
C ASP A 82 18.34 6.81 3.65
N LYS A 83 19.40 7.61 3.75
CA LYS A 83 19.39 8.82 4.57
C LYS A 83 18.32 9.83 4.12
N ALA A 84 18.10 9.96 2.82
CA ALA A 84 17.02 10.79 2.29
C ALA A 84 15.63 10.24 2.61
N ARG A 85 15.45 8.91 2.60
CA ARG A 85 14.19 8.28 3.01
C ARG A 85 13.92 8.48 4.49
N GLU A 86 14.91 8.31 5.35
CA GLU A 86 14.81 8.57 6.79
C GLU A 86 14.41 10.01 7.08
N ALA A 87 15.02 10.99 6.39
CA ALA A 87 14.66 12.39 6.51
C ALA A 87 13.21 12.67 6.08
N ARG A 88 12.73 11.99 5.01
CA ARG A 88 11.33 12.10 4.57
C ARG A 88 10.37 11.48 5.59
N ILE A 89 10.71 10.35 6.17
CA ILE A 89 9.92 9.73 7.26
C ILE A 89 9.81 10.72 8.43
N ALA A 90 10.94 11.23 8.89
CA ALA A 90 10.96 12.18 10.00
C ALA A 90 10.11 13.44 9.70
N SER A 91 10.20 13.98 8.49
CA SER A 91 9.40 15.12 8.06
C SER A 91 7.90 14.82 8.09
N LEU A 92 7.47 13.64 7.61
CA LEU A 92 6.07 13.25 7.64
C LEU A 92 5.55 13.09 9.08
N TYR A 93 6.32 12.49 9.97
CA TYR A 93 5.92 12.35 11.37
C TYR A 93 5.85 13.71 12.08
N THR A 94 6.79 14.60 11.80
CA THR A 94 6.73 15.98 12.34
C THR A 94 5.44 16.66 11.88
N ARG A 95 5.15 16.60 10.58
CA ARG A 95 3.91 17.20 10.05
C ARG A 95 2.66 16.57 10.66
N ASP A 96 2.63 15.24 10.77
CA ASP A 96 1.51 14.53 11.39
C ASP A 96 1.31 14.94 12.86
N SER A 97 2.40 15.11 13.61
CA SER A 97 2.32 15.54 15.02
C SER A 97 1.79 16.97 15.18
N GLU A 98 2.07 17.86 14.22
CA GLU A 98 1.65 19.27 14.23
C GLU A 98 0.19 19.49 13.80
N VAL A 99 -0.40 18.54 13.04
CA VAL A 99 -1.77 18.67 12.53
C VAL A 99 -2.78 18.44 13.64
N ALA A 100 -3.71 19.38 13.80
CA ALA A 100 -4.76 19.32 14.83
C ALA A 100 -5.82 18.24 14.53
N ILE A 101 -6.16 18.07 13.24
CA ILE A 101 -7.15 17.09 12.78
C ILE A 101 -6.41 15.83 12.33
N LYS A 102 -6.51 14.74 13.10
CA LYS A 102 -5.85 13.47 12.85
C LYS A 102 -6.69 12.50 12.01
N SER A 103 -8.00 12.58 12.15
CA SER A 103 -8.94 11.72 11.45
C SER A 103 -9.61 12.47 10.30
N SER A 104 -9.73 11.83 9.15
CA SER A 104 -10.48 12.38 8.02
C SER A 104 -11.97 12.60 8.36
N CYS A 105 -12.52 11.81 9.27
CA CYS A 105 -13.91 11.96 9.73
C CYS A 105 -14.13 13.26 10.49
N ASP A 106 -13.10 13.80 11.13
CA ASP A 106 -13.15 15.06 11.88
C ASP A 106 -12.87 16.29 11.01
N ASN A 107 -12.51 16.07 9.74
CA ASN A 107 -12.27 17.15 8.79
C ASN A 107 -13.59 17.78 8.35
N PRO A 108 -13.80 19.09 8.64
CA PRO A 108 -15.08 19.77 8.29
C PRO A 108 -15.36 19.80 6.81
N ASP A 109 -14.34 19.84 5.94
CA ASP A 109 -14.53 19.81 4.49
C ASP A 109 -15.04 18.43 4.03
N ILE A 110 -14.58 17.36 4.63
CA ILE A 110 -15.07 16.00 4.38
C ILE A 110 -16.51 15.86 4.88
N GLN A 111 -16.81 16.35 6.09
CA GLN A 111 -18.17 16.34 6.62
C GLN A 111 -19.14 17.12 5.73
N LYS A 112 -18.73 18.29 5.27
CA LYS A 112 -19.50 19.11 4.33
C LYS A 112 -19.72 18.39 3.00
N LEU A 113 -18.68 17.78 2.43
CA LEU A 113 -18.77 17.00 1.20
C LEU A 113 -19.80 15.87 1.32
N TYR A 114 -19.76 15.13 2.42
CA TYR A 114 -20.75 14.07 2.66
C TYR A 114 -22.14 14.60 2.86
N ALA A 115 -22.31 15.68 3.61
CA ALA A 115 -23.62 16.29 3.87
C ALA A 115 -24.28 16.81 2.59
N GLU A 116 -23.52 17.53 1.75
CA GLU A 116 -24.07 18.23 0.58
C GLU A 116 -24.09 17.37 -0.69
N PHE A 117 -23.13 16.45 -0.85
CA PHE A 117 -22.94 15.72 -2.10
C PHE A 117 -23.20 14.22 -2.00
N PHE A 118 -22.86 13.59 -0.89
CA PHE A 118 -22.97 12.13 -0.69
C PHE A 118 -24.18 11.71 0.18
N GLU A 119 -25.29 12.45 0.10
CA GLU A 119 -26.56 12.09 0.77
C GLU A 119 -26.45 11.99 2.31
N GLY A 120 -25.50 12.69 2.90
CA GLY A 120 -25.31 12.78 4.35
C GLY A 120 -24.79 11.52 5.02
N LYS A 121 -24.41 10.46 4.27
CA LYS A 121 -23.93 9.19 4.87
C LYS A 121 -22.74 8.63 4.14
N PRO A 122 -21.75 8.09 4.89
CA PRO A 122 -20.81 7.11 4.35
C PRO A 122 -21.59 5.90 3.80
N LEU A 123 -21.13 5.32 2.70
CA LEU A 123 -21.77 4.16 2.05
C LEU A 123 -23.18 4.41 1.51
N SER A 124 -23.61 5.68 1.30
CA SER A 124 -24.76 5.97 0.47
C SER A 124 -24.54 5.39 -0.93
N HIS A 125 -25.62 5.12 -1.68
CA HIS A 125 -25.49 4.57 -3.04
C HIS A 125 -24.56 5.40 -3.91
N LYS A 126 -24.68 6.72 -3.84
CA LYS A 126 -23.83 7.67 -4.57
C LYS A 126 -22.38 7.63 -4.12
N ALA A 127 -22.12 7.62 -2.80
CA ALA A 127 -20.77 7.53 -2.26
C ALA A 127 -20.12 6.19 -2.66
N HIS A 128 -20.83 5.08 -2.54
CA HIS A 128 -20.35 3.77 -2.94
C HIS A 128 -20.00 3.74 -4.44
N HIS A 129 -20.88 4.21 -5.30
CA HIS A 129 -20.65 4.20 -6.74
C HIS A 129 -19.47 5.07 -7.17
N MET A 130 -19.25 6.22 -6.51
CA MET A 130 -18.21 7.17 -6.90
C MET A 130 -16.85 6.92 -6.25
N LEU A 131 -16.82 6.38 -5.03
CA LEU A 131 -15.61 6.23 -4.26
C LEU A 131 -15.03 4.80 -4.27
N HIS A 132 -15.84 3.81 -4.65
CA HIS A 132 -15.40 2.43 -4.71
C HIS A 132 -15.13 1.99 -6.14
N THR A 133 -13.99 1.38 -6.34
CA THR A 133 -13.62 0.76 -7.62
C THR A 133 -14.09 -0.68 -7.66
N THR A 134 -14.64 -1.10 -8.78
CA THR A 134 -14.94 -2.50 -9.06
C THR A 134 -13.81 -3.11 -9.89
N PHE A 135 -13.45 -4.35 -9.57
CA PHE A 135 -12.45 -5.08 -10.34
C PHE A 135 -13.14 -5.82 -11.48
N VAL A 136 -12.61 -5.68 -12.68
CA VAL A 136 -13.04 -6.41 -13.88
C VAL A 136 -12.10 -7.59 -14.07
N ASN A 137 -12.66 -8.77 -14.38
CA ASN A 137 -11.84 -9.91 -14.75
C ASN A 137 -11.11 -9.62 -16.07
N ARG A 138 -9.78 -9.57 -16.00
CA ARG A 138 -8.90 -9.28 -17.15
C ARG A 138 -8.22 -10.55 -17.67
N ALA A 139 -8.68 -11.73 -17.28
CA ALA A 139 -8.06 -12.99 -17.69
C ALA A 139 -8.08 -13.18 -19.23
N GLU A 140 -9.11 -12.67 -19.90
CA GLU A 140 -9.21 -12.71 -21.36
C GLU A 140 -8.22 -11.76 -22.06
N ASP A 141 -7.84 -10.67 -21.40
CA ASP A 141 -6.84 -9.72 -21.90
C ASP A 141 -5.41 -10.28 -21.76
N LEU A 142 -5.24 -11.25 -20.88
CA LEU A 142 -3.98 -11.96 -20.65
C LEU A 142 -4.06 -13.28 -21.43
N GLY A 143 -3.08 -13.57 -22.27
CA GLY A 143 -3.01 -14.84 -22.97
C GLY A 143 -2.93 -16.05 -22.02
N PRO A 144 -2.99 -17.28 -22.54
CA PRO A 144 -3.08 -18.53 -21.75
C PRO A 144 -2.00 -18.68 -20.66
N ASN A 145 -0.88 -17.99 -20.81
CA ASN A 145 0.23 -17.99 -19.84
C ASN A 145 0.31 -16.71 -18.99
N GLY A 146 -0.77 -15.94 -18.90
CA GLY A 146 -0.76 -14.64 -18.23
C GLY A 146 0.03 -13.56 -18.98
N ALA A 147 0.40 -13.80 -20.22
CA ALA A 147 1.07 -12.83 -21.07
C ALA A 147 0.04 -11.93 -21.78
N CYS A 148 0.35 -10.67 -21.85
CA CYS A 148 -0.47 -9.69 -22.57
C CYS A 148 -0.58 -10.10 -24.05
N THR A 149 -1.79 -10.15 -24.59
CA THR A 149 -1.98 -10.42 -26.02
C THR A 149 -1.56 -9.21 -26.85
N PRO A 150 -1.15 -9.38 -28.13
CA PRO A 150 -0.78 -8.27 -29.00
C PRO A 150 -1.88 -7.22 -29.18
N ALA A 151 -3.13 -7.59 -28.98
CA ALA A 151 -4.29 -6.69 -29.09
C ALA A 151 -4.51 -5.85 -27.82
N THR A 152 -4.05 -6.31 -26.66
CA THR A 152 -4.32 -5.71 -25.35
C THR A 152 -3.08 -5.10 -24.69
N CYS A 153 -1.89 -5.43 -25.21
CA CYS A 153 -0.66 -4.87 -24.70
C CYS A 153 -0.41 -3.48 -25.30
N PRO A 154 -0.24 -2.43 -24.48
CA PRO A 154 0.18 -1.14 -25.02
C PRO A 154 1.49 -1.32 -25.80
N THR A 155 1.51 -0.90 -27.04
CA THR A 155 2.67 -1.03 -27.96
C THR A 155 3.93 -0.30 -27.51
N SER A 156 3.90 0.34 -26.35
CA SER A 156 4.97 1.14 -25.80
C SER A 156 6.03 0.39 -24.96
N VAL A 157 5.93 -0.95 -24.84
CA VAL A 157 6.93 -1.75 -24.11
C VAL A 157 7.59 -2.78 -25.02
N PRO A 158 8.61 -2.37 -25.82
CA PRO A 158 9.24 -3.25 -26.83
C PRO A 158 9.91 -4.52 -26.27
N ASN A 159 10.23 -4.54 -24.98
CA ASN A 159 11.02 -5.60 -24.37
C ASN A 159 10.21 -6.82 -23.87
N LEU A 160 8.88 -6.71 -23.77
CA LEU A 160 8.05 -7.87 -23.36
C LEU A 160 7.91 -8.91 -24.48
N LYS A 161 8.00 -8.51 -25.75
CA LYS A 161 7.97 -9.45 -26.87
C LYS A 161 9.20 -10.36 -26.90
N LYS A 162 10.39 -9.84 -26.61
CA LYS A 162 11.63 -10.64 -26.60
C LYS A 162 11.71 -11.66 -25.48
N ALA A 163 11.07 -11.39 -24.33
CA ALA A 163 11.04 -12.33 -23.22
C ALA A 163 10.10 -13.53 -23.46
N ALA A 164 9.04 -13.33 -24.24
CA ALA A 164 8.12 -14.41 -24.61
C ALA A 164 8.71 -15.33 -25.70
N GLU A 165 9.54 -14.79 -26.59
CA GLU A 165 10.19 -15.56 -27.67
C GLU A 165 11.42 -16.35 -27.19
N ALA A 166 12.01 -16.00 -26.05
CA ALA A 166 13.16 -16.68 -25.45
C ALA A 166 12.80 -17.92 -24.60
N ASN A 167 11.52 -18.16 -24.35
CA ASN A 167 11.02 -19.29 -23.54
C ASN A 167 10.23 -20.34 -24.39
N ASN A 168 10.31 -20.28 -25.71
CA ASN A 168 9.91 -21.32 -26.66
C ASN A 168 11.16 -21.91 -27.29
#